data_e315069a05bff2700236e3855abf680e
#
_entry.id   e315069a05bff2700236e3855abf680e
#
_cell.length_a   1.000
_cell.length_b   1.000
_cell.length_c   1.000
_cell.angle_alpha   90.00
_cell.angle_beta   90.00
_cell.angle_gamma   90.00
#
_symmetry.space_group_name_H-M   'P 1'
#
loop_
_entity.id
_entity.type
_entity.pdbx_description
1 polymer ?
#
loop_
_entity_poly.entity_id
_entity_poly.type
_entity_poly.pdbx_seq_one_letter_code
_entity_poly.pdbx_strand_id
1 'polypeptide(L)'
;SDGETSNVDITDFIDAWDKVKFNTVCFPFNGEESVSVKQAAYTKIKYMRDSMGKGVQVVIPDAKGMDYEGVINVTNSVSLDGDDLSHAEACAWVAGATAGATNKQSLTYRLYAGATSVVDPKGNEEAIAAIKAGEFFFSVNEDSEVIVEYDINSLITFADKKDKSYRKNRIIRVYDTFQEAVQLNFPPN
;
A
#
# COMPACT_ATOMS: atom_id res chain seq x y z
N SER A 1 24.72 7.62 29.27
CA SER A 1 25.07 7.99 27.88
C SER A 1 23.77 8.30 27.17
N ASP A 2 23.49 9.58 27.02
CA ASP A 2 22.36 10.08 26.25
C ASP A 2 22.59 9.67 24.79
N GLY A 3 21.78 8.72 24.32
CA GLY A 3 21.73 8.40 22.91
C GLY A 3 21.15 9.61 22.18
N GLU A 4 21.96 10.37 21.50
CA GLU A 4 21.50 11.30 20.49
C GLU A 4 20.71 10.49 19.45
N THR A 5 19.40 10.64 19.47
CA THR A 5 18.53 10.21 18.37
C THR A 5 18.89 11.13 17.20
N SER A 6 19.75 10.66 16.29
CA SER A 6 19.93 11.36 15.02
C SER A 6 18.56 11.41 14.35
N ASN A 7 18.02 12.60 14.15
CA ASN A 7 16.89 12.80 13.26
C ASN A 7 17.37 12.33 11.88
N VAL A 8 17.00 11.10 11.52
CA VAL A 8 17.16 10.65 10.14
C VAL A 8 16.32 11.61 9.31
N ASP A 9 16.95 12.36 8.45
CA ASP A 9 16.20 13.24 7.55
C ASP A 9 15.38 12.35 6.61
N ILE A 10 14.07 12.32 6.86
CA ILE A 10 13.12 11.53 6.08
C ILE A 10 13.19 11.92 4.59
N THR A 11 13.57 13.16 4.29
CA THR A 11 13.79 13.63 2.93
C THR A 11 14.91 12.83 2.26
N ASP A 12 16.02 12.65 2.93
CA ASP A 12 17.15 11.85 2.42
C ASP A 12 16.75 10.39 2.18
N PHE A 13 15.94 9.81 3.07
CA PHE A 13 15.40 8.46 2.89
C PHE A 13 14.50 8.36 1.65
N ILE A 14 13.57 9.30 1.47
CA ILE A 14 12.68 9.34 0.31
C ILE A 14 13.47 9.59 -0.99
N ASP A 15 14.49 10.43 -0.95
CA ASP A 15 15.35 10.72 -2.11
C ASP A 15 16.22 9.53 -2.51
N ALA A 16 16.58 8.68 -1.55
CA ALA A 16 17.29 7.44 -1.84
C ALA A 16 16.49 6.45 -2.70
N TRP A 17 15.14 6.57 -2.75
CA TRP A 17 14.30 5.69 -3.57
C TRP A 17 14.59 5.77 -5.07
N ASP A 18 15.11 6.89 -5.55
CA ASP A 18 15.49 7.02 -6.96
C ASP A 18 16.67 6.11 -7.35
N LYS A 19 17.51 5.77 -6.38
CA LYS A 19 18.75 5.01 -6.56
C LYS A 19 18.59 3.50 -6.36
N VAL A 20 17.41 3.07 -5.85
CA VAL A 20 17.17 1.66 -5.52
C VAL A 20 16.06 1.11 -6.41
N LYS A 21 16.23 -0.13 -6.90
CA LYS A 21 15.18 -0.83 -7.62
C LYS A 21 14.28 -1.55 -6.61
N PHE A 22 13.00 -1.20 -6.58
CA PHE A 22 11.96 -1.88 -5.80
C PHE A 22 10.62 -1.78 -6.54
N ASN A 23 9.67 -2.62 -6.19
CA ASN A 23 8.29 -2.55 -6.68
C ASN A 23 7.30 -2.09 -5.60
N THR A 24 7.62 -2.30 -4.34
CA THR A 24 6.77 -1.92 -3.21
C THR A 24 7.62 -1.43 -2.05
N VAL A 25 7.21 -0.35 -1.41
CA VAL A 25 7.85 0.18 -0.20
C VAL A 25 6.82 0.33 0.91
N CYS A 26 7.20 -0.03 2.13
CA CYS A 26 6.44 0.24 3.35
C CYS A 26 6.84 1.61 3.90
N PHE A 27 5.84 2.43 4.22
CA PHE A 27 6.04 3.73 4.86
C PHE A 27 5.23 3.80 6.17
N PRO A 28 5.72 3.16 7.25
CA PRO A 28 4.96 2.83 8.44
C PRO A 28 4.98 3.96 9.48
N PHE A 29 4.61 5.17 9.08
CA PHE A 29 4.56 6.31 10.01
C PHE A 29 3.13 6.61 10.42
N ASN A 30 2.88 6.63 11.72
CA ASN A 30 1.61 6.97 12.35
C ASN A 30 1.69 8.33 13.08
N GLY A 31 0.50 8.87 13.39
CA GLY A 31 0.35 10.11 14.17
C GLY A 31 0.21 11.37 13.32
N GLU A 32 -0.17 12.46 13.96
CA GLU A 32 -0.40 13.75 13.32
C GLU A 32 0.88 14.33 12.69
N GLU A 33 2.02 14.12 13.35
CA GLU A 33 3.33 14.56 12.87
C GLU A 33 3.73 13.86 11.56
N SER A 34 3.12 12.72 11.26
CA SER A 34 3.40 11.95 10.05
C SER A 34 2.69 12.46 8.80
N VAL A 35 1.75 13.40 8.89
CA VAL A 35 0.94 13.85 7.74
C VAL A 35 1.82 14.44 6.63
N SER A 36 2.75 15.34 6.98
CA SER A 36 3.67 15.94 6.01
C SER A 36 4.61 14.90 5.39
N VAL A 37 5.03 13.93 6.19
CA VAL A 37 5.92 12.85 5.79
C VAL A 37 5.21 11.86 4.86
N LYS A 38 3.96 11.48 5.16
CA LYS A 38 3.12 10.68 4.27
C LYS A 38 2.88 11.42 2.93
N GLN A 39 2.64 12.73 2.99
CA GLN A 39 2.45 13.55 1.79
C GLN A 39 3.73 13.61 0.92
N ALA A 40 4.90 13.67 1.53
CA ALA A 40 6.18 13.61 0.81
C ALA A 40 6.35 12.24 0.10
N ALA A 41 6.08 11.14 0.79
CA ALA A 41 6.11 9.79 0.20
C ALA A 41 5.11 9.65 -0.96
N TYR A 42 3.89 10.12 -0.77
CA TYR A 42 2.87 10.16 -1.82
C TYR A 42 3.33 10.93 -3.06
N THR A 43 3.88 12.14 -2.86
CA THR A 43 4.38 12.99 -3.94
C THR A 43 5.53 12.31 -4.68
N LYS A 44 6.45 11.67 -3.95
CA LYS A 44 7.58 10.95 -4.52
C LYS A 44 7.14 9.76 -5.37
N ILE A 45 6.20 8.94 -4.87
CA ILE A 45 5.66 7.81 -5.63
C ILE A 45 4.96 8.28 -6.91
N LYS A 46 4.18 9.36 -6.83
CA LYS A 46 3.59 9.97 -8.05
C LYS A 46 4.65 10.37 -9.05
N TYR A 47 5.69 11.07 -8.63
CA TYR A 47 6.79 11.46 -9.49
C TYR A 47 7.49 10.25 -10.13
N MET A 48 7.77 9.23 -9.33
CA MET A 48 8.43 8.00 -9.83
C MET A 48 7.57 7.29 -10.89
N ARG A 49 6.24 7.21 -10.69
CA ARG A 49 5.34 6.57 -11.64
C ARG A 49 5.07 7.44 -12.86
N ASP A 50 4.63 8.68 -12.66
CA ASP A 50 4.11 9.54 -13.71
C ASP A 50 5.24 10.16 -14.56
N SER A 51 6.41 10.46 -13.95
CA SER A 51 7.51 11.15 -14.62
C SER A 51 8.69 10.24 -14.97
N MET A 52 9.03 9.27 -14.09
CA MET A 52 10.16 8.38 -14.32
C MET A 52 9.75 7.04 -14.94
N GLY A 53 8.45 6.76 -15.06
CA GLY A 53 7.94 5.50 -15.60
C GLY A 53 8.29 4.27 -14.76
N LYS A 54 8.52 4.42 -13.44
CA LYS A 54 8.81 3.31 -12.53
C LYS A 54 7.51 2.74 -11.95
N GLY A 55 7.27 1.45 -12.15
CA GLY A 55 6.13 0.72 -11.59
C GLY A 55 6.33 0.42 -10.11
N VAL A 56 6.08 1.39 -9.23
CA VAL A 56 6.27 1.28 -7.77
C VAL A 56 4.99 1.62 -7.02
N GLN A 57 4.76 0.95 -5.87
CA GLN A 57 3.66 1.28 -4.95
C GLN A 57 4.20 1.53 -3.55
N VAL A 58 3.54 2.40 -2.80
CA VAL A 58 3.79 2.61 -1.37
C VAL A 58 2.62 2.14 -0.54
N VAL A 59 2.90 1.47 0.58
CA VAL A 59 1.92 1.06 1.59
C VAL A 59 2.01 2.04 2.75
N ILE A 60 0.93 2.75 3.02
CA ILE A 60 0.84 3.82 4.02
C ILE A 60 -0.34 3.55 4.94
N PRO A 61 -0.17 3.63 6.28
CA PRO A 61 -1.29 3.55 7.20
C PRO A 61 -2.10 4.85 7.15
N ASP A 62 -3.43 4.74 7.15
CA ASP A 62 -4.35 5.87 7.21
C ASP A 62 -4.01 7.00 6.23
N ALA A 63 -3.83 6.64 4.96
CA ALA A 63 -3.46 7.55 3.87
C ALA A 63 -4.67 8.35 3.35
N LYS A 64 -5.36 9.03 4.26
CA LYS A 64 -6.59 9.78 3.95
C LYS A 64 -6.33 10.89 2.92
N GLY A 65 -7.13 10.92 1.87
CA GLY A 65 -7.04 11.94 0.82
C GLY A 65 -5.93 11.70 -0.23
N MET A 66 -5.21 10.60 -0.16
CA MET A 66 -4.20 10.22 -1.14
C MET A 66 -4.83 9.36 -2.25
N ASP A 67 -5.54 10.00 -3.16
CA ASP A 67 -6.28 9.35 -4.26
C ASP A 67 -5.35 9.01 -5.43
N TYR A 68 -4.76 7.81 -5.40
CA TYR A 68 -3.77 7.40 -6.41
C TYR A 68 -3.53 5.88 -6.45
N GLU A 69 -3.37 5.30 -7.64
CA GLU A 69 -3.12 3.87 -7.83
C GLU A 69 -1.77 3.37 -7.29
N GLY A 70 -0.83 4.26 -7.07
CA GLY A 70 0.47 3.96 -6.46
C GLY A 70 0.45 3.88 -4.93
N VAL A 71 -0.70 4.11 -4.27
CA VAL A 71 -0.84 4.09 -2.80
C VAL A 71 -1.77 2.98 -2.36
N ILE A 72 -1.33 2.16 -1.41
CA ILE A 72 -2.15 1.17 -0.70
C ILE A 72 -2.41 1.73 0.70
N ASN A 73 -3.66 2.08 0.98
CA ASN A 73 -4.10 2.72 2.21
C ASN A 73 -4.60 1.70 3.22
N VAL A 74 -3.78 1.34 4.21
CA VAL A 74 -4.15 0.35 5.25
C VAL A 74 -4.86 1.05 6.40
N THR A 75 -6.10 0.61 6.73
CA THR A 75 -6.99 1.32 7.68
C THR A 75 -7.49 0.49 8.85
N ASN A 76 -6.95 -0.70 9.04
CA ASN A 76 -7.07 -1.49 10.27
C ASN A 76 -5.89 -2.46 10.37
N SER A 77 -5.86 -3.28 11.41
CA SER A 77 -4.77 -4.20 11.69
C SER A 77 -5.27 -5.53 12.23
N VAL A 78 -4.36 -6.34 12.73
CA VAL A 78 -4.64 -7.69 13.23
C VAL A 78 -3.94 -7.93 14.57
N SER A 79 -4.43 -8.90 15.34
CA SER A 79 -3.72 -9.42 16.52
C SER A 79 -2.89 -10.64 16.13
N LEU A 80 -1.62 -10.65 16.54
CA LEU A 80 -0.69 -11.77 16.39
C LEU A 80 -0.22 -12.22 17.77
N ASP A 81 -0.31 -13.50 18.06
CA ASP A 81 0.17 -14.10 19.32
C ASP A 81 -0.34 -13.39 20.60
N GLY A 82 -1.50 -12.73 20.51
CA GLY A 82 -2.13 -11.99 21.61
C GLY A 82 -1.78 -10.51 21.67
N ASP A 83 -0.91 -10.03 20.80
CA ASP A 83 -0.55 -8.60 20.69
C ASP A 83 -1.28 -7.96 19.51
N ASP A 84 -1.91 -6.81 19.75
CA ASP A 84 -2.56 -6.01 18.73
C ASP A 84 -1.54 -5.17 17.97
N LEU A 85 -1.44 -5.41 16.66
CA LEU A 85 -0.60 -4.59 15.80
C LEU A 85 -1.24 -3.22 15.55
N SER A 86 -0.42 -2.19 15.44
CA SER A 86 -0.83 -0.89 14.88
C SER A 86 -1.04 -1.00 13.36
N HIS A 87 -1.76 -0.04 12.76
CA HIS A 87 -1.90 0.05 11.30
C HIS A 87 -0.54 0.15 10.59
N ALA A 88 0.43 0.82 11.22
CA ALA A 88 1.79 0.94 10.71
C ALA A 88 2.52 -0.42 10.64
N GLU A 89 2.41 -1.23 11.67
CA GLU A 89 2.99 -2.58 11.71
C GLU A 89 2.31 -3.49 10.69
N ALA A 90 0.99 -3.40 10.54
CA ALA A 90 0.25 -4.13 9.51
C ALA A 90 0.71 -3.79 8.08
N CYS A 91 1.15 -2.55 7.84
CA CYS A 91 1.71 -2.14 6.54
C CYS A 91 2.93 -2.97 6.12
N ALA A 92 3.74 -3.44 7.06
CA ALA A 92 4.91 -4.26 6.74
C ALA A 92 4.50 -5.60 6.08
N TRP A 93 3.48 -6.26 6.64
CA TRP A 93 2.92 -7.47 6.06
C TRP A 93 2.29 -7.21 4.68
N VAL A 94 1.50 -6.13 4.56
CA VAL A 94 0.85 -5.75 3.29
C VAL A 94 1.88 -5.48 2.20
N ALA A 95 2.97 -4.77 2.54
CA ALA A 95 4.05 -4.49 1.60
C ALA A 95 4.76 -5.78 1.15
N GLY A 96 5.08 -6.67 2.09
CA GLY A 96 5.68 -7.97 1.79
C GLY A 96 4.77 -8.86 0.93
N ALA A 97 3.48 -8.94 1.27
CA ALA A 97 2.49 -9.69 0.51
C ALA A 97 2.29 -9.13 -0.91
N THR A 98 2.28 -7.79 -1.06
CA THR A 98 2.16 -7.11 -2.35
C THR A 98 3.40 -7.34 -3.22
N ALA A 99 4.59 -7.18 -2.63
CA ALA A 99 5.87 -7.39 -3.33
C ALA A 99 6.06 -8.84 -3.80
N GLY A 100 5.59 -9.80 -3.01
CA GLY A 100 5.64 -11.24 -3.33
C GLY A 100 4.52 -11.75 -4.23
N ALA A 101 3.49 -10.94 -4.50
CA ALA A 101 2.38 -11.34 -5.34
C ALA A 101 2.75 -11.29 -6.83
N THR A 102 2.48 -12.38 -7.55
CA THR A 102 2.64 -12.41 -9.00
C THR A 102 1.50 -11.65 -9.70
N ASN A 103 1.68 -11.37 -11.01
CA ASN A 103 0.65 -10.75 -11.85
C ASN A 103 -0.65 -11.57 -11.95
N LYS A 104 -0.58 -12.86 -11.64
CA LYS A 104 -1.74 -13.78 -11.65
C LYS A 104 -2.49 -13.82 -10.33
N GLN A 105 -1.89 -13.30 -9.24
CA GLN A 105 -2.42 -13.39 -7.89
C GLN A 105 -3.05 -12.07 -7.45
N SER A 106 -4.25 -12.15 -6.86
CA SER A 106 -4.84 -11.09 -6.05
C SER A 106 -4.61 -11.42 -4.58
N LEU A 107 -4.47 -10.40 -3.75
CA LEU A 107 -4.47 -10.56 -2.30
C LEU A 107 -5.89 -10.62 -1.72
N THR A 108 -6.94 -10.36 -2.52
CA THR A 108 -8.33 -10.49 -2.06
C THR A 108 -8.56 -11.89 -1.52
N TYR A 109 -9.08 -11.99 -0.31
CA TYR A 109 -9.30 -13.21 0.47
C TYR A 109 -8.02 -13.97 0.84
N ARG A 110 -6.85 -13.34 0.69
CA ARG A 110 -5.60 -13.94 1.16
C ARG A 110 -5.58 -14.00 2.68
N LEU A 111 -5.30 -15.18 3.20
CA LEU A 111 -5.15 -15.42 4.62
C LEU A 111 -3.97 -14.62 5.20
N TYR A 112 -4.19 -13.95 6.32
CA TYR A 112 -3.11 -13.44 7.16
C TYR A 112 -2.67 -14.54 8.11
N ALA A 113 -1.69 -15.32 7.71
CA ALA A 113 -1.23 -16.48 8.48
C ALA A 113 -0.72 -16.06 9.88
N GLY A 114 -1.25 -16.71 10.91
CA GLY A 114 -0.91 -16.44 12.31
C GLY A 114 -1.77 -15.37 12.98
N ALA A 115 -2.55 -14.58 12.25
CA ALA A 115 -3.47 -13.64 12.86
C ALA A 115 -4.64 -14.37 13.53
N THR A 116 -4.99 -13.94 14.74
CA THR A 116 -6.06 -14.51 15.56
C THR A 116 -7.35 -13.71 15.52
N SER A 117 -7.27 -12.43 15.28
CA SER A 117 -8.43 -11.51 15.16
C SER A 117 -8.06 -10.26 14.36
N VAL A 118 -9.08 -9.50 14.00
CA VAL A 118 -8.93 -8.18 13.38
C VAL A 118 -9.06 -7.11 14.48
N VAL A 119 -8.14 -6.17 14.52
CA VAL A 119 -8.22 -4.96 15.34
C VAL A 119 -9.03 -3.93 14.58
N ASP A 120 -10.00 -3.30 15.23
CA ASP A 120 -10.96 -2.37 14.63
C ASP A 120 -11.73 -2.98 13.44
N PRO A 121 -12.47 -4.09 13.66
CA PRO A 121 -13.22 -4.75 12.60
C PRO A 121 -14.34 -3.84 12.08
N LYS A 122 -14.49 -3.78 10.76
CA LYS A 122 -15.53 -2.97 10.10
C LYS A 122 -16.84 -3.77 9.97
N GLY A 123 -17.95 -3.17 10.38
CA GLY A 123 -19.28 -3.69 10.07
C GLY A 123 -19.59 -3.64 8.56
N ASN A 124 -20.65 -4.31 8.12
CA ASN A 124 -20.96 -4.43 6.69
C ASN A 124 -21.09 -3.07 5.96
N GLU A 125 -21.77 -2.09 6.58
CA GLU A 125 -21.92 -0.75 5.98
C GLU A 125 -20.58 0.00 5.94
N GLU A 126 -19.79 -0.12 7.01
CA GLU A 126 -18.45 0.48 7.10
C GLU A 126 -17.49 -0.16 6.08
N ALA A 127 -17.53 -1.47 5.90
CA ALA A 127 -16.74 -2.18 4.90
C ALA A 127 -17.07 -1.70 3.48
N ILE A 128 -18.36 -1.54 3.15
CA ILE A 128 -18.80 -0.99 1.86
C ILE A 128 -18.28 0.44 1.67
N ALA A 129 -18.36 1.28 2.71
CA ALA A 129 -17.88 2.65 2.67
C ALA A 129 -16.35 2.69 2.51
N ALA A 130 -15.61 1.87 3.25
CA ALA A 130 -14.16 1.73 3.18
C ALA A 130 -13.69 1.29 1.77
N ILE A 131 -14.34 0.29 1.18
CA ILE A 131 -14.06 -0.12 -0.20
C ILE A 131 -14.26 1.05 -1.16
N LYS A 132 -15.36 1.82 -1.04
CA LYS A 132 -15.60 2.99 -1.88
C LYS A 132 -14.55 4.08 -1.68
N ALA A 133 -14.05 4.23 -0.46
CA ALA A 133 -13.00 5.19 -0.10
C ALA A 133 -11.57 4.73 -0.50
N GLY A 134 -11.40 3.56 -1.11
CA GLY A 134 -10.08 3.07 -1.53
C GLY A 134 -9.23 2.56 -0.37
N GLU A 135 -9.86 2.02 0.67
CA GLU A 135 -9.19 1.48 1.84
C GLU A 135 -8.85 0.00 1.66
N PHE A 136 -7.63 -0.36 2.04
CA PHE A 136 -7.19 -1.74 2.18
C PHE A 136 -7.33 -2.12 3.65
N PHE A 137 -8.08 -3.17 3.95
CA PHE A 137 -8.33 -3.60 5.32
C PHE A 137 -8.50 -5.12 5.41
N PHE A 138 -8.41 -5.61 6.64
CA PHE A 138 -8.61 -7.01 6.98
C PHE A 138 -10.02 -7.23 7.52
N SER A 139 -10.53 -8.43 7.30
CA SER A 139 -11.82 -8.91 7.80
C SER A 139 -11.69 -10.35 8.29
N VAL A 140 -12.76 -10.89 8.85
CA VAL A 140 -12.83 -12.29 9.25
C VAL A 140 -13.82 -13.00 8.33
N ASN A 141 -13.41 -14.14 7.75
CA ASN A 141 -14.26 -14.96 6.90
C ASN A 141 -15.20 -15.87 7.72
N GLU A 142 -16.03 -16.66 7.03
CA GLU A 142 -16.96 -17.61 7.66
C GLU A 142 -16.27 -18.71 8.47
N ASP A 143 -15.01 -19.03 8.15
CA ASP A 143 -14.18 -20.00 8.85
C ASP A 143 -13.43 -19.40 10.06
N SER A 144 -13.76 -18.14 10.43
CA SER A 144 -13.09 -17.39 11.49
C SER A 144 -11.60 -17.10 11.24
N GLU A 145 -11.18 -17.09 9.99
CA GLU A 145 -9.83 -16.76 9.59
C GLU A 145 -9.71 -15.29 9.19
N VAL A 146 -8.59 -14.66 9.55
CA VAL A 146 -8.28 -13.27 9.16
C VAL A 146 -7.79 -13.23 7.72
N ILE A 147 -8.47 -12.44 6.91
CA ILE A 147 -8.21 -12.32 5.47
C ILE A 147 -8.10 -10.86 5.04
N VAL A 148 -7.49 -10.64 3.90
CA VAL A 148 -7.59 -9.36 3.17
C VAL A 148 -8.98 -9.26 2.54
N GLU A 149 -9.73 -8.21 2.85
CA GLU A 149 -11.08 -8.04 2.28
C GLU A 149 -11.03 -7.79 0.77
N TYR A 150 -10.28 -6.76 0.34
CA TYR A 150 -10.07 -6.47 -1.08
C TYR A 150 -8.65 -5.98 -1.37
N ASP A 151 -8.02 -6.50 -2.43
CA ASP A 151 -6.70 -6.08 -2.93
C ASP A 151 -6.83 -4.83 -3.81
N ILE A 152 -7.06 -3.69 -3.17
CA ILE A 152 -7.27 -2.39 -3.82
C ILE A 152 -6.27 -1.34 -3.33
N ASN A 153 -6.05 -0.35 -4.17
CA ASN A 153 -5.33 0.87 -3.86
C ASN A 153 -6.28 2.04 -3.55
N SER A 154 -5.72 3.18 -3.24
CA SER A 154 -6.47 4.36 -2.78
C SER A 154 -7.13 5.17 -3.91
N LEU A 155 -7.03 4.76 -5.18
CA LEU A 155 -7.65 5.45 -6.30
C LEU A 155 -9.19 5.43 -6.19
N ILE A 156 -9.82 6.59 -6.12
CA ILE A 156 -11.28 6.75 -6.05
C ILE A 156 -11.84 7.66 -7.14
N THR A 157 -10.99 8.52 -7.73
CA THR A 157 -11.37 9.38 -8.84
C THR A 157 -10.94 8.76 -10.17
N PHE A 158 -11.90 8.51 -11.04
CA PHE A 158 -11.66 7.90 -12.35
C PHE A 158 -11.70 8.96 -13.45
N ALA A 159 -10.83 8.81 -14.44
CA ALA A 159 -10.75 9.66 -15.62
C ALA A 159 -10.79 8.78 -16.89
N ASP A 160 -10.93 9.40 -18.06
CA ASP A 160 -11.09 8.69 -19.34
C ASP A 160 -10.01 7.63 -19.64
N LYS A 161 -8.82 7.79 -19.06
CA LYS A 161 -7.69 6.86 -19.22
C LYS A 161 -7.46 5.92 -18.03
N LYS A 162 -8.18 6.12 -16.92
CA LYS A 162 -8.05 5.33 -15.68
C LYS A 162 -9.43 4.98 -15.18
N ASP A 163 -9.94 3.84 -15.59
CA ASP A 163 -11.23 3.33 -15.16
C ASP A 163 -11.15 2.59 -13.81
N LYS A 164 -12.26 2.01 -13.37
CA LYS A 164 -12.36 1.27 -12.10
C LYS A 164 -11.40 0.08 -11.98
N SER A 165 -10.83 -0.42 -13.08
CA SER A 165 -9.88 -1.54 -13.03
C SER A 165 -8.55 -1.12 -12.39
N TYR A 166 -8.16 0.16 -12.52
CA TYR A 166 -6.95 0.72 -11.91
C TYR A 166 -6.96 0.73 -10.37
N ARG A 167 -8.11 0.54 -9.74
CA ARG A 167 -8.19 0.34 -8.28
C ARG A 167 -7.62 -1.01 -7.82
N LYS A 168 -7.55 -2.00 -8.71
CA LYS A 168 -7.12 -3.35 -8.36
C LYS A 168 -5.60 -3.44 -8.42
N ASN A 169 -4.95 -3.70 -7.28
CA ASN A 169 -3.49 -3.82 -7.22
C ASN A 169 -2.95 -4.88 -8.19
N ARG A 170 -3.66 -6.00 -8.39
CA ARG A 170 -3.27 -6.99 -9.40
C ARG A 170 -3.19 -6.39 -10.80
N ILE A 171 -4.12 -5.52 -11.18
CA ILE A 171 -4.12 -4.87 -12.49
C ILE A 171 -2.94 -3.90 -12.59
N ILE A 172 -2.66 -3.14 -11.53
CA ILE A 172 -1.50 -2.25 -11.48
C ILE A 172 -0.21 -3.04 -11.67
N ARG A 173 -0.02 -4.18 -10.98
CA ARG A 173 1.14 -5.06 -11.17
C ARG A 173 1.30 -5.55 -12.62
N VAL A 174 0.21 -5.86 -13.29
CA VAL A 174 0.23 -6.25 -14.72
C VAL A 174 0.72 -5.08 -15.59
N TYR A 175 0.17 -3.87 -15.39
CA TYR A 175 0.60 -2.69 -16.14
C TYR A 175 2.06 -2.34 -15.86
N ASP A 176 2.49 -2.38 -14.61
CA ASP A 176 3.86 -2.07 -14.22
C ASP A 176 4.87 -3.05 -14.84
N THR A 177 4.54 -4.35 -14.86
CA THR A 177 5.35 -5.38 -15.53
C THR A 177 5.41 -5.16 -17.04
N PHE A 178 4.28 -4.84 -17.65
CA PHE A 178 4.23 -4.54 -19.10
C PHE A 178 5.07 -3.31 -19.44
N GLN A 179 4.94 -2.24 -18.66
CA GLN A 179 5.71 -1.01 -18.84
C GLN A 179 7.21 -1.26 -18.70
N GLU A 180 7.64 -2.03 -17.69
CA GLU A 180 9.05 -2.42 -17.54
C GLU A 180 9.55 -3.22 -18.76
N ALA A 181 8.77 -4.17 -19.24
CA ALA A 181 9.11 -4.96 -20.41
C ALA A 181 9.25 -4.09 -21.68
N VAL A 182 8.39 -3.10 -21.87
CA VAL A 182 8.49 -2.14 -22.99
C VAL A 182 9.76 -1.30 -22.86
N GLN A 183 10.06 -0.74 -21.68
CA GLN A 183 11.26 0.07 -21.46
C GLN A 183 12.56 -0.71 -21.69
N LEU A 184 12.61 -1.99 -21.32
CA LEU A 184 13.77 -2.85 -21.52
C LEU A 184 14.01 -3.19 -23.01
N ASN A 185 12.94 -3.34 -23.80
CA ASN A 185 13.06 -3.73 -25.21
C ASN A 185 13.07 -2.53 -26.17
N PHE A 186 12.57 -1.39 -25.74
CA PHE A 186 12.48 -0.14 -26.52
C PHE A 186 12.93 1.03 -25.65
N PRO A 187 14.23 1.13 -25.30
CA PRO A 187 14.71 2.23 -24.46
C PRO A 187 14.45 3.57 -25.17
N PRO A 188 14.08 4.61 -24.42
CA PRO A 188 13.99 5.95 -24.99
C PRO A 188 15.36 6.38 -25.53
N ASN A 189 15.34 6.99 -26.72
CA ASN A 189 16.55 7.55 -27.36
C ASN A 189 17.13 8.72 -26.55
#